data_12efdec702b912a2c020e216e04b6079
#
_entry.id   12efdec702b912a2c020e216e04b6079
#
_cell.length_a   1.000
_cell.length_b   1.000
_cell.length_c   1.000
_cell.angle_alpha   90.00
_cell.angle_beta   90.00
_cell.angle_gamma   90.00
#
_symmetry.space_group_name_H-M   'P 1'
#
loop_
_entity.id
_entity.type
_entity.pdbx_description
1 polymer ?
#
loop_
_entity_poly.entity_id
_entity_poly.type
_entity_poly.pdbx_seq_one_letter_code
_entity_poly.pdbx_strand_id
1 'polypeptide(L)'
;MRRIAIVTVGLMVISVCTLFVTKQTRADWLYTVRRGDTLYRVARKTGVSVRRLRQRNGIRSNRLRIGQRIYIPSGTTYRGGRRRAGTRNYGELNLLARTIQAEAGTEPYVGKVAVGGVILNRVQNHRFPKTIAGVVYQPRAFESVSNGIIYRPATRASQKAARDALTGWDPSGGALYFFNPGKTRSRWLWARRIINRIGKHIFAI
;
A
#
# COMPACT_ATOMS: atom_id res chain seq x y z
N MET A 1 -28.79 20.99 -84.09
CA MET A 1 -27.48 20.85 -83.46
C MET A 1 -27.67 20.76 -81.94
N ARG A 2 -27.68 19.52 -81.37
CA ARG A 2 -27.93 19.28 -79.94
C ARG A 2 -26.57 19.07 -79.26
N ARG A 3 -26.21 19.91 -78.30
CA ARG A 3 -25.01 19.76 -77.48
C ARG A 3 -25.36 18.85 -76.29
N ILE A 4 -24.69 17.73 -76.21
CA ILE A 4 -24.77 16.79 -75.12
C ILE A 4 -23.75 17.24 -74.05
N ALA A 5 -24.24 17.58 -72.86
CA ALA A 5 -23.41 17.87 -71.71
C ALA A 5 -23.11 16.58 -70.95
N ILE A 6 -21.86 16.22 -70.83
CA ILE A 6 -21.39 15.06 -70.05
C ILE A 6 -21.17 15.54 -68.63
N VAL A 7 -22.00 15.08 -67.73
CA VAL A 7 -21.84 15.28 -66.28
C VAL A 7 -20.96 14.18 -65.73
N THR A 8 -19.72 14.52 -65.37
CA THR A 8 -18.79 13.61 -64.69
C THR A 8 -19.10 13.61 -63.19
N VAL A 9 -19.66 12.53 -62.69
CA VAL A 9 -19.87 12.31 -61.26
C VAL A 9 -18.57 11.77 -60.68
N GLY A 10 -17.87 12.61 -59.95
CA GLY A 10 -16.66 12.24 -59.21
C GLY A 10 -17.07 11.46 -57.94
N LEU A 11 -16.78 10.18 -57.89
CA LEU A 11 -16.92 9.35 -56.69
C LEU A 11 -15.75 9.70 -55.71
N MET A 12 -16.06 10.45 -54.69
CA MET A 12 -15.15 10.73 -53.59
C MET A 12 -15.17 9.54 -52.61
N VAL A 13 -14.23 8.62 -52.74
CA VAL A 13 -14.03 7.52 -51.79
C VAL A 13 -13.39 8.08 -50.57
N ILE A 14 -14.20 8.34 -49.52
CA ILE A 14 -13.67 8.68 -48.18
C ILE A 14 -13.20 7.38 -47.54
N SER A 15 -11.89 7.14 -47.58
CA SER A 15 -11.22 6.07 -46.86
C SER A 15 -11.23 6.41 -45.37
N VAL A 16 -12.22 5.90 -44.64
CA VAL A 16 -12.23 5.94 -43.18
C VAL A 16 -11.21 4.97 -42.65
N CYS A 17 -9.98 5.45 -42.43
CA CYS A 17 -8.93 4.72 -41.76
C CYS A 17 -9.26 4.66 -40.28
N THR A 18 -10.05 3.66 -39.86
CA THR A 18 -10.28 3.34 -38.45
C THR A 18 -8.99 2.83 -37.84
N LEU A 19 -8.27 3.72 -37.16
CA LEU A 19 -7.12 3.38 -36.33
C LEU A 19 -7.61 2.51 -35.16
N PHE A 20 -7.62 1.19 -35.33
CA PHE A 20 -7.72 0.25 -34.24
C PHE A 20 -6.48 0.41 -33.36
N VAL A 21 -6.57 1.24 -32.31
CA VAL A 21 -5.59 1.24 -31.23
C VAL A 21 -5.71 -0.10 -30.51
N THR A 22 -5.01 -1.11 -30.99
CA THR A 22 -4.84 -2.37 -30.29
C THR A 22 -4.14 -2.09 -28.98
N LYS A 23 -4.90 -2.08 -27.88
CA LYS A 23 -4.33 -2.11 -26.53
C LYS A 23 -3.49 -3.36 -26.41
N GLN A 24 -2.18 -3.22 -26.60
CA GLN A 24 -1.23 -4.31 -26.36
C GLN A 24 -1.33 -4.71 -24.88
N THR A 25 -2.12 -5.70 -24.57
CA THR A 25 -2.18 -6.34 -23.26
C THR A 25 -0.91 -7.16 -23.12
N ARG A 26 0.11 -6.56 -22.49
CA ARG A 26 1.29 -7.34 -22.07
C ARG A 26 0.82 -8.45 -21.15
N ALA A 27 1.15 -9.70 -21.49
CA ALA A 27 0.77 -10.86 -20.69
C ALA A 27 1.41 -10.81 -19.29
N ASP A 28 0.67 -11.23 -18.27
CA ASP A 28 1.21 -11.43 -16.93
C ASP A 28 2.35 -12.45 -16.99
N TRP A 29 3.38 -12.24 -16.21
CA TRP A 29 4.50 -13.18 -16.13
C TRP A 29 4.63 -13.78 -14.73
N LEU A 30 5.27 -14.94 -14.65
CA LEU A 30 5.35 -15.73 -13.43
C LEU A 30 6.67 -15.47 -12.72
N TYR A 31 6.60 -15.14 -11.44
CA TYR A 31 7.74 -14.95 -10.56
C TYR A 31 7.80 -16.05 -9.50
N THR A 32 8.96 -16.71 -9.36
CA THR A 32 9.19 -17.67 -8.29
C THR A 32 9.85 -16.96 -7.10
N VAL A 33 9.20 -17.05 -5.95
CA VAL A 33 9.64 -16.42 -4.69
C VAL A 33 10.95 -17.06 -4.23
N ARG A 34 11.95 -16.24 -3.92
CA ARG A 34 13.27 -16.64 -3.45
C ARG A 34 13.42 -16.34 -1.96
N ARG A 35 14.45 -16.94 -1.35
CA ARG A 35 14.81 -16.65 0.05
C ARG A 35 15.01 -15.14 0.26
N GLY A 36 14.37 -14.59 1.28
CA GLY A 36 14.40 -13.16 1.59
C GLY A 36 13.45 -12.28 0.78
N ASP A 37 12.68 -12.85 -0.15
CA ASP A 37 11.63 -12.08 -0.82
C ASP A 37 10.44 -11.82 0.12
N THR A 38 9.90 -10.62 0.00
CA THR A 38 8.61 -10.21 0.57
C THR A 38 7.76 -9.64 -0.55
N LEU A 39 6.45 -9.61 -0.38
CA LEU A 39 5.57 -8.95 -1.36
C LEU A 39 6.03 -7.54 -1.70
N TYR A 40 6.52 -6.80 -0.71
CA TYR A 40 7.08 -5.47 -0.91
C TYR A 40 8.33 -5.48 -1.80
N ARG A 41 9.30 -6.38 -1.51
CA ARG A 41 10.52 -6.49 -2.32
C ARG A 41 10.21 -6.89 -3.76
N VAL A 42 9.28 -7.83 -3.94
CA VAL A 42 8.82 -8.23 -5.28
C VAL A 42 8.11 -7.07 -5.96
N ALA A 43 7.20 -6.38 -5.29
CA ALA A 43 6.51 -5.19 -5.79
C ALA A 43 7.51 -4.12 -6.28
N ARG A 44 8.53 -3.85 -5.46
CA ARG A 44 9.58 -2.87 -5.79
C ARG A 44 10.44 -3.31 -6.97
N LYS A 45 10.82 -4.61 -7.05
CA LYS A 45 11.59 -5.18 -8.17
C LYS A 45 10.81 -5.14 -9.50
N THR A 46 9.50 -5.35 -9.42
CA THR A 46 8.64 -5.52 -10.61
C THR A 46 7.91 -4.24 -11.02
N GLY A 47 7.98 -3.17 -10.21
CA GLY A 47 7.25 -1.93 -10.46
C GLY A 47 5.72 -2.07 -10.30
N VAL A 48 5.25 -3.15 -9.67
CA VAL A 48 3.82 -3.42 -9.44
C VAL A 48 3.48 -3.17 -7.97
N SER A 49 2.35 -2.50 -7.69
CA SER A 49 1.97 -2.26 -6.29
C SER A 49 1.66 -3.57 -5.55
N VAL A 50 1.97 -3.64 -4.25
CA VAL A 50 1.64 -4.78 -3.38
C VAL A 50 0.15 -5.13 -3.45
N ARG A 51 -0.73 -4.12 -3.50
CA ARG A 51 -2.18 -4.30 -3.65
C ARG A 51 -2.52 -5.10 -4.91
N ARG A 52 -1.93 -4.76 -6.07
CA ARG A 52 -2.17 -5.49 -7.34
C ARG A 52 -1.60 -6.89 -7.31
N LEU A 53 -0.40 -7.07 -6.73
CA LEU A 53 0.18 -8.40 -6.55
C LEU A 53 -0.73 -9.27 -5.70
N ARG A 54 -1.26 -8.75 -4.59
CA ARG A 54 -2.21 -9.47 -3.72
C ARG A 54 -3.50 -9.83 -4.46
N GLN A 55 -4.13 -8.86 -5.11
CA GLN A 55 -5.39 -9.05 -5.86
C GLN A 55 -5.22 -10.09 -6.97
N ARG A 56 -4.13 -9.99 -7.76
CA ARG A 56 -3.89 -10.91 -8.88
C ARG A 56 -3.64 -12.35 -8.44
N ASN A 57 -3.10 -12.54 -7.24
CA ASN A 57 -2.66 -13.84 -6.73
C ASN A 57 -3.51 -14.38 -5.58
N GLY A 58 -4.59 -13.72 -5.18
CA GLY A 58 -5.41 -14.14 -4.04
C GLY A 58 -4.66 -14.13 -2.70
N ILE A 59 -3.55 -13.37 -2.59
CA ILE A 59 -2.70 -13.38 -1.41
C ILE A 59 -3.33 -12.53 -0.30
N ARG A 60 -3.76 -13.16 0.78
CA ARG A 60 -4.40 -12.49 1.92
C ARG A 60 -3.41 -12.01 2.98
N SER A 61 -2.19 -12.58 3.04
CA SER A 61 -1.14 -12.20 3.99
C SER A 61 0.08 -11.63 3.27
N ASN A 62 0.96 -10.92 3.99
CA ASN A 62 2.23 -10.43 3.43
C ASN A 62 3.33 -11.51 3.39
N ARG A 63 3.06 -12.71 3.90
CA ARG A 63 4.01 -13.83 3.90
C ARG A 63 4.01 -14.53 2.56
N LEU A 64 5.19 -14.67 1.97
CA LEU A 64 5.43 -15.50 0.80
C LEU A 64 6.21 -16.73 1.22
N ARG A 65 5.93 -17.87 0.58
CA ARG A 65 6.71 -19.11 0.76
C ARG A 65 7.82 -19.16 -0.29
N ILE A 66 9.01 -19.59 0.09
CA ILE A 66 10.10 -19.85 -0.86
C ILE A 66 9.61 -20.89 -1.88
N GLY A 67 9.86 -20.65 -3.16
CA GLY A 67 9.35 -21.49 -4.26
C GLY A 67 7.91 -21.17 -4.69
N GLN A 68 7.16 -20.36 -3.95
CA GLN A 68 5.81 -19.94 -4.35
C GLN A 68 5.88 -19.21 -5.69
N ARG A 69 5.00 -19.63 -6.61
CA ARG A 69 4.84 -18.96 -7.91
C ARG A 69 3.77 -17.90 -7.79
N ILE A 70 4.09 -16.67 -8.18
CA ILE A 70 3.16 -15.53 -8.17
C ILE A 70 3.13 -14.86 -9.54
N TYR A 71 1.93 -14.51 -10.00
CA TYR A 71 1.73 -13.76 -11.23
C TYR A 71 2.04 -12.28 -11.01
N ILE A 72 2.90 -11.74 -11.86
CA ILE A 72 3.21 -10.33 -11.90
C ILE A 72 2.36 -9.70 -13.00
N PRO A 73 1.35 -8.89 -12.65
CA PRO A 73 0.50 -8.27 -13.65
C PRO A 73 1.30 -7.30 -14.51
N SER A 74 1.32 -7.56 -15.82
CA SER A 74 1.90 -6.65 -16.80
C SER A 74 0.90 -5.54 -17.15
N GLY A 75 1.43 -4.36 -17.47
CA GLY A 75 0.60 -3.30 -18.04
C GLY A 75 0.31 -2.07 -17.20
N THR A 76 0.99 -1.87 -16.05
CA THR A 76 1.15 -0.53 -15.49
C THR A 76 2.42 -0.46 -14.64
N THR A 77 3.48 0.11 -15.19
CA THR A 77 4.48 0.79 -14.36
C THR A 77 3.72 1.69 -13.39
N TYR A 78 4.14 1.69 -12.14
CA TYR A 78 3.66 2.63 -11.12
C TYR A 78 3.97 4.07 -11.58
N ARG A 79 3.21 4.54 -12.56
CA ARG A 79 3.07 5.96 -12.84
C ARG A 79 2.17 6.47 -11.74
N GLY A 80 2.78 7.06 -10.72
CA GLY A 80 2.05 7.78 -9.69
C GLY A 80 0.98 8.63 -10.36
N GLY A 81 -0.28 8.25 -10.16
CA GLY A 81 -1.43 8.98 -10.70
C GLY A 81 -1.41 10.40 -10.15
N ARG A 82 -0.82 11.28 -10.93
CA ARG A 82 -0.93 12.73 -10.73
C ARG A 82 -2.36 13.13 -11.07
N ARG A 83 -3.02 13.72 -10.05
CA ARG A 83 -4.19 14.60 -10.09
C ARG A 83 -5.54 13.97 -9.70
N ARG A 84 -5.95 14.35 -8.55
CA ARG A 84 -7.21 14.43 -7.76
C ARG A 84 -7.32 13.53 -6.52
N ALA A 85 -6.42 12.59 -6.27
CA ALA A 85 -6.25 11.97 -4.94
C ALA A 85 -5.24 12.74 -4.05
N GLY A 86 -4.64 13.82 -4.54
CA GLY A 86 -3.50 14.49 -3.93
C GLY A 86 -3.76 15.01 -2.51
N THR A 87 -4.91 15.57 -2.24
CA THR A 87 -5.20 16.20 -0.93
C THR A 87 -5.59 15.16 0.12
N ARG A 88 -6.35 14.15 -0.24
CA ARG A 88 -6.77 13.06 0.67
C ARG A 88 -5.59 12.17 1.05
N ASN A 89 -4.75 11.81 0.07
CA ASN A 89 -3.55 10.99 0.28
C ASN A 89 -2.48 11.74 1.11
N TYR A 90 -2.37 13.05 0.99
CA TYR A 90 -1.43 13.85 1.78
C TYR A 90 -1.85 13.92 3.26
N GLY A 91 -3.14 14.03 3.54
CA GLY A 91 -3.69 14.03 4.89
C GLY A 91 -3.48 12.70 5.61
N GLU A 92 -3.77 11.58 4.94
CA GLU A 92 -3.59 10.23 5.47
C GLU A 92 -2.10 9.89 5.70
N LEU A 93 -1.23 10.21 4.73
CA LEU A 93 0.21 10.04 4.86
C LEU A 93 0.77 10.84 6.04
N ASN A 94 0.36 12.10 6.18
CA ASN A 94 0.83 12.97 7.24
C ASN A 94 0.35 12.49 8.61
N LEU A 95 -0.92 12.09 8.74
CA LEU A 95 -1.46 11.51 9.97
C LEU A 95 -0.72 10.23 10.35
N LEU A 96 -0.55 9.30 9.41
CA LEU A 96 0.20 8.06 9.64
C LEU A 96 1.64 8.36 10.07
N ALA A 97 2.32 9.29 9.40
CA ALA A 97 3.69 9.67 9.74
C ALA A 97 3.81 10.29 11.15
N ARG A 98 2.86 11.13 11.53
CA ARG A 98 2.82 11.72 12.89
C ARG A 98 2.53 10.67 13.96
N THR A 99 1.64 9.72 13.67
CA THR A 99 1.37 8.60 14.58
C THR A 99 2.61 7.72 14.75
N ILE A 100 3.29 7.36 13.66
CA ILE A 100 4.57 6.63 13.70
C ILE A 100 5.61 7.40 14.50
N GLN A 101 5.71 8.74 14.32
CA GLN A 101 6.64 9.57 15.06
C GLN A 101 6.34 9.56 16.57
N ALA A 102 5.08 9.65 16.94
CA ALA A 102 4.65 9.69 18.32
C ALA A 102 4.85 8.36 19.06
N GLU A 103 4.57 7.24 18.37
CA GLU A 103 4.59 5.89 18.95
C GLU A 103 5.96 5.19 18.83
N ALA A 104 6.71 5.50 17.78
CA ALA A 104 7.96 4.80 17.44
C ALA A 104 9.10 5.75 17.09
N GLY A 105 9.06 7.00 17.54
CA GLY A 105 10.06 8.03 17.20
C GLY A 105 11.49 7.64 17.49
N THR A 106 11.74 6.90 18.57
CA THR A 106 13.06 6.41 19.01
C THR A 106 13.39 5.00 18.52
N GLU A 107 12.43 4.31 17.86
CA GLU A 107 12.62 2.96 17.38
C GLU A 107 13.50 2.90 16.12
N PRO A 108 14.16 1.77 15.85
CA PRO A 108 14.81 1.52 14.58
C PRO A 108 13.84 1.73 13.39
N TYR A 109 14.39 2.05 12.23
CA TYR A 109 13.56 2.33 11.04
C TYR A 109 12.52 1.24 10.72
N VAL A 110 12.92 -0.03 10.83
CA VAL A 110 12.04 -1.19 10.65
C VAL A 110 10.91 -1.19 11.68
N GLY A 111 11.15 -0.79 12.91
CA GLY A 111 10.14 -0.65 13.97
C GLY A 111 9.14 0.47 13.65
N LYS A 112 9.61 1.61 13.10
CA LYS A 112 8.73 2.67 12.61
C LYS A 112 7.77 2.17 11.51
N VAL A 113 8.29 1.42 10.54
CA VAL A 113 7.48 0.83 9.46
C VAL A 113 6.50 -0.19 10.03
N ALA A 114 6.93 -1.01 11.01
CA ALA A 114 6.09 -2.01 11.65
C ALA A 114 4.88 -1.40 12.38
N VAL A 115 5.08 -0.28 13.09
CA VAL A 115 3.96 0.45 13.72
C VAL A 115 3.00 0.99 12.67
N GLY A 116 3.51 1.53 11.55
CA GLY A 116 2.68 1.90 10.41
C GLY A 116 1.91 0.73 9.84
N GLY A 117 2.55 -0.44 9.72
CA GLY A 117 1.93 -1.70 9.30
C GLY A 117 0.77 -2.11 10.19
N VAL A 118 0.92 -2.02 11.52
CA VAL A 118 -0.18 -2.34 12.47
C VAL A 118 -1.40 -1.45 12.23
N ILE A 119 -1.22 -0.14 12.03
CA ILE A 119 -2.33 0.77 11.76
C ILE A 119 -3.06 0.37 10.47
N LEU A 120 -2.31 0.05 9.42
CA LEU A 120 -2.88 -0.37 8.14
C LEU A 120 -3.53 -1.77 8.19
N ASN A 121 -3.00 -2.69 8.99
CA ASN A 121 -3.60 -3.99 9.25
C ASN A 121 -4.94 -3.83 9.97
N ARG A 122 -5.05 -2.92 10.94
CA ARG A 122 -6.32 -2.57 11.58
C ARG A 122 -7.33 -2.05 10.57
N VAL A 123 -6.96 -1.11 9.69
CA VAL A 123 -7.85 -0.60 8.62
C VAL A 123 -8.40 -1.72 7.74
N GLN A 124 -7.60 -2.76 7.47
CA GLN A 124 -8.00 -3.91 6.67
C GLN A 124 -8.82 -4.95 7.46
N ASN A 125 -8.69 -5.00 8.77
CA ASN A 125 -9.37 -5.96 9.64
C ASN A 125 -10.81 -5.50 9.94
N HIS A 126 -11.78 -6.43 9.84
CA HIS A 126 -13.21 -6.14 10.00
C HIS A 126 -13.59 -5.60 11.39
N ARG A 127 -12.78 -5.88 12.42
CA ARG A 127 -12.99 -5.44 13.80
C ARG A 127 -12.63 -3.99 14.07
N PHE A 128 -12.03 -3.29 13.10
CA PHE A 128 -11.53 -1.93 13.26
C PHE A 128 -12.13 -0.97 12.23
N PRO A 129 -12.07 0.35 12.50
CA PRO A 129 -12.47 1.38 11.54
C PRO A 129 -11.75 1.23 10.21
N LYS A 130 -12.42 1.60 9.12
CA LYS A 130 -11.95 1.39 7.74
C LYS A 130 -11.10 2.53 7.19
N THR A 131 -10.66 3.45 8.03
CA THR A 131 -9.79 4.57 7.65
C THR A 131 -8.64 4.73 8.65
N ILE A 132 -7.51 5.28 8.21
CA ILE A 132 -6.38 5.59 9.09
C ILE A 132 -6.82 6.52 10.22
N ALA A 133 -7.59 7.57 9.89
CA ALA A 133 -8.10 8.49 10.90
C ALA A 133 -9.01 7.79 11.92
N GLY A 134 -9.92 6.92 11.45
CA GLY A 134 -10.79 6.15 12.34
C GLY A 134 -10.01 5.26 13.30
N VAL A 135 -8.95 4.58 12.82
CA VAL A 135 -8.09 3.74 13.66
C VAL A 135 -7.29 4.58 14.65
N VAL A 136 -6.70 5.69 14.19
CA VAL A 136 -5.83 6.55 15.01
C VAL A 136 -6.63 7.26 16.11
N TYR A 137 -7.79 7.80 15.77
CA TYR A 137 -8.63 8.55 16.71
C TYR A 137 -9.65 7.67 17.46
N GLN A 138 -9.58 6.34 17.32
CA GLN A 138 -10.39 5.44 18.13
C GLN A 138 -10.09 5.66 19.62
N PRO A 139 -11.11 5.76 20.48
CA PRO A 139 -10.90 5.99 21.90
C PRO A 139 -9.90 4.98 22.53
N ARG A 140 -8.92 5.49 23.26
CA ARG A 140 -7.86 4.71 23.93
C ARG A 140 -6.97 3.86 23.01
N ALA A 141 -6.99 4.09 21.70
CA ALA A 141 -6.14 3.34 20.76
C ALA A 141 -4.67 3.76 20.84
N PHE A 142 -4.42 5.05 21.00
CA PHE A 142 -3.07 5.63 21.08
C PHE A 142 -3.03 6.75 22.13
N GLU A 143 -2.11 6.62 23.09
CA GLU A 143 -1.91 7.62 24.13
C GLU A 143 -1.45 8.97 23.55
N SER A 144 -0.73 8.93 22.44
CA SER A 144 -0.25 10.11 21.74
C SER A 144 -1.36 11.04 21.24
N VAL A 145 -2.57 10.53 21.08
CA VAL A 145 -3.76 11.33 20.73
C VAL A 145 -4.25 12.11 21.95
N SER A 146 -4.39 11.44 23.11
CA SER A 146 -4.92 12.05 24.32
C SER A 146 -3.97 13.08 24.95
N ASN A 147 -2.65 12.87 24.82
CA ASN A 147 -1.64 13.79 25.34
C ASN A 147 -1.16 14.83 24.29
N GLY A 148 -1.73 14.84 23.08
CA GLY A 148 -1.45 15.83 22.03
C GLY A 148 -0.12 15.67 21.31
N ILE A 149 0.71 14.68 21.62
CA ILE A 149 2.00 14.45 20.95
C ILE A 149 1.82 14.18 19.47
N ILE A 150 0.71 13.59 19.07
CA ILE A 150 0.37 13.29 17.67
C ILE A 150 0.33 14.55 16.77
N TYR A 151 0.16 15.73 17.35
CA TYR A 151 0.12 17.00 16.57
C TYR A 151 1.50 17.55 16.27
N ARG A 152 2.57 16.98 16.84
CA ARG A 152 3.95 17.39 16.53
C ARG A 152 4.34 16.94 15.11
N PRO A 153 5.21 17.69 14.42
CA PRO A 153 5.69 17.32 13.08
C PRO A 153 6.41 15.96 13.09
N ALA A 154 6.17 15.18 12.04
CA ALA A 154 6.89 13.92 11.82
C ALA A 154 8.28 14.19 11.21
N THR A 155 9.31 13.47 11.66
CA THR A 155 10.63 13.48 11.05
C THR A 155 10.61 12.90 9.63
N ARG A 156 11.65 13.19 8.84
CA ARG A 156 11.85 12.60 7.51
C ARG A 156 11.84 11.06 7.54
N ALA A 157 12.42 10.46 8.59
CA ALA A 157 12.43 9.02 8.79
C ALA A 157 11.01 8.45 8.99
N SER A 158 10.19 9.09 9.83
CA SER A 158 8.79 8.68 10.06
C SER A 158 7.92 8.91 8.85
N GLN A 159 8.13 9.99 8.09
CA GLN A 159 7.45 10.22 6.81
C GLN A 159 7.81 9.15 5.77
N LYS A 160 9.08 8.75 5.70
CA LYS A 160 9.53 7.67 4.82
C LYS A 160 8.93 6.33 5.26
N ALA A 161 8.91 6.03 6.56
CA ALA A 161 8.32 4.82 7.12
C ALA A 161 6.81 4.73 6.82
N ALA A 162 6.08 5.85 6.91
CA ALA A 162 4.67 5.91 6.53
C ALA A 162 4.45 5.60 5.05
N ARG A 163 5.28 6.15 4.15
CA ARG A 163 5.23 5.83 2.72
C ARG A 163 5.51 4.35 2.46
N ASP A 164 6.54 3.80 3.10
CA ASP A 164 6.91 2.40 2.92
C ASP A 164 5.82 1.46 3.46
N ALA A 165 5.19 1.78 4.59
CA ALA A 165 4.04 1.05 5.10
C ALA A 165 2.84 1.13 4.13
N LEU A 166 2.51 2.31 3.61
CA LEU A 166 1.41 2.50 2.62
C LEU A 166 1.65 1.74 1.31
N THR A 167 2.91 1.50 0.94
CA THR A 167 3.23 0.65 -0.22
C THR A 167 3.14 -0.85 0.09
N GLY A 168 2.85 -1.22 1.36
CA GLY A 168 2.61 -2.59 1.81
C GLY A 168 3.80 -3.27 2.47
N TRP A 169 4.86 -2.54 2.80
CA TRP A 169 5.91 -3.10 3.63
C TRP A 169 5.43 -3.19 5.07
N ASP A 170 5.21 -4.40 5.57
CA ASP A 170 4.77 -4.69 6.93
C ASP A 170 5.73 -5.65 7.64
N PRO A 171 6.77 -5.13 8.32
CA PRO A 171 7.67 -5.95 9.12
C PRO A 171 7.00 -6.55 10.37
N SER A 172 5.84 -6.02 10.81
CA SER A 172 5.11 -6.57 11.95
C SER A 172 4.57 -7.97 11.70
N GLY A 173 4.47 -8.38 10.40
CA GLY A 173 3.98 -9.70 10.00
C GLY A 173 2.45 -9.84 10.10
N GLY A 174 1.70 -8.76 9.98
CA GLY A 174 0.24 -8.75 10.07
C GLY A 174 -0.28 -8.48 11.47
N ALA A 175 0.56 -7.94 12.38
CA ALA A 175 0.15 -7.63 13.75
C ALA A 175 -1.00 -6.62 13.79
N LEU A 176 -1.85 -6.79 14.79
CA LEU A 176 -2.94 -5.86 15.11
C LEU A 176 -2.66 -5.07 16.38
N TYR A 177 -1.68 -5.50 17.17
CA TYR A 177 -1.26 -4.89 18.43
C TYR A 177 0.24 -4.76 18.48
N PHE A 178 0.70 -3.71 19.15
CA PHE A 178 2.09 -3.58 19.56
C PHE A 178 2.15 -2.96 20.95
N PHE A 179 3.21 -3.26 21.69
CA PHE A 179 3.44 -2.68 23.01
C PHE A 179 4.92 -2.78 23.39
N ASN A 180 5.33 -1.89 24.28
CA ASN A 180 6.65 -1.96 24.90
C ASN A 180 6.53 -2.77 26.20
N PRO A 181 7.17 -3.94 26.33
CA PRO A 181 7.09 -4.80 27.51
C PRO A 181 7.59 -4.13 28.78
N GLY A 182 8.55 -3.18 28.68
CA GLY A 182 9.04 -2.42 29.81
C GLY A 182 8.09 -1.33 30.31
N LYS A 183 7.04 -0.99 29.54
CA LYS A 183 6.08 0.06 29.90
C LYS A 183 4.68 -0.47 30.21
N THR A 184 4.29 -1.61 29.64
CA THR A 184 2.94 -2.12 29.81
C THR A 184 2.84 -3.17 30.91
N ARG A 185 1.80 -3.04 31.77
CA ARG A 185 1.38 -4.05 32.74
C ARG A 185 0.09 -4.76 32.30
N SER A 186 -0.39 -4.52 31.10
CA SER A 186 -1.67 -5.06 30.59
C SER A 186 -1.58 -6.57 30.37
N ARG A 187 -2.19 -7.35 31.25
CA ARG A 187 -2.31 -8.82 31.11
C ARG A 187 -3.01 -9.18 29.81
N TRP A 188 -3.94 -8.36 29.34
CA TRP A 188 -4.65 -8.56 28.08
C TRP A 188 -3.72 -8.50 26.86
N LEU A 189 -2.74 -7.59 26.82
CA LEU A 189 -1.75 -7.52 25.75
C LEU A 189 -0.81 -8.73 25.77
N TRP A 190 -0.39 -9.15 26.97
CA TRP A 190 0.48 -10.32 27.13
C TRP A 190 -0.21 -11.63 26.77
N ALA A 191 -1.53 -11.73 26.88
CA ALA A 191 -2.32 -12.89 26.47
C ALA A 191 -2.49 -13.01 24.95
N ARG A 192 -2.02 -12.03 24.15
CA ARG A 192 -2.07 -12.06 22.69
C ARG A 192 -0.99 -12.98 22.12
N ARG A 193 -1.27 -13.58 20.96
CA ARG A 193 -0.27 -14.35 20.24
C ARG A 193 0.81 -13.44 19.70
N ILE A 194 1.98 -13.49 20.31
CA ILE A 194 3.15 -12.75 19.90
C ILE A 194 3.65 -13.32 18.57
N ILE A 195 3.93 -12.46 17.60
CA ILE A 195 4.39 -12.85 16.25
C ILE A 195 5.74 -12.27 15.87
N ASN A 196 6.14 -11.15 16.48
CA ASN A 196 7.44 -10.54 16.20
C ASN A 196 7.89 -9.60 17.32
N ARG A 197 9.20 -9.35 17.39
CA ARG A 197 9.82 -8.34 18.22
C ARG A 197 10.77 -7.50 17.37
N ILE A 198 10.59 -6.17 17.39
CA ILE A 198 11.42 -5.22 16.63
C ILE A 198 11.72 -4.03 17.54
N GLY A 199 13.01 -3.81 17.80
CA GLY A 199 13.42 -2.80 18.77
C GLY A 199 12.86 -3.09 20.15
N LYS A 200 12.25 -2.08 20.78
CA LYS A 200 11.62 -2.19 22.09
C LYS A 200 10.16 -2.67 22.03
N HIS A 201 9.59 -2.87 20.83
CA HIS A 201 8.21 -3.26 20.67
C HIS A 201 8.04 -4.75 20.40
N ILE A 202 7.03 -5.33 21.05
CA ILE A 202 6.45 -6.64 20.77
C ILE A 202 5.23 -6.42 19.87
N PHE A 203 5.10 -7.25 18.83
CA PHE A 203 3.99 -7.22 17.88
C PHE A 203 3.17 -8.50 18.02
N ALA A 204 1.82 -8.36 18.09
CA ALA A 204 0.91 -9.46 18.40
C ALA A 204 -0.41 -9.39 17.61
N ILE A 205 -1.13 -10.52 17.60
CA ILE A 205 -2.47 -10.64 16.99
C ILE A 205 -3.49 -10.93 18.07
#